data_7cebe56d48e73b65f856dba3ecb07d95
#
_entry.id   7cebe56d48e73b65f856dba3ecb07d95
#
_cell.length_a   1.000
_cell.length_b   1.000
_cell.length_c   1.000
_cell.angle_alpha   90.00
_cell.angle_beta   90.00
_cell.angle_gamma   90.00
#
_symmetry.space_group_name_H-M   'P 1'
#
loop_
_entity.id
_entity.type
_entity.pdbx_description
1 polymer ?
#
loop_
_entity_poly.entity_id
_entity_poly.type
_entity_poly.pdbx_seq_one_letter_code
_entity_poly.pdbx_strand_id
1 'polypeptide(L)'
;VLFRSVLDDMDMTFVNGRAVGNTFGWDEERAYRLPPAFLKAGVNEILVAVTNTFDNGGFASPADKLALTVDGGERIALGDGWRYAIAPLSSYPPRPPWDANAGIGLMHNRMIAPLGRFAMEGVAWYQGESDVDTPDYERRMQAMIAGWRARFGQGLKVGIVQLANYGQPASAPTRSDWAHMRDEQRRIAAGDPAGFLASAIDVGERTDIHPANKLLVGQRLALGAQGKAMPMPVAAVREGDAVRVRFKGVEGGLQAWSAAAPIGFELCDAGDACRFAAARVDGDTVVLAGDGQAVAKVRYAWADSPVVNLSDARALPVPGFELAVTDN
;
A
#
# COMPACT_ATOMS: atom_id res chain seq x y z
N VAL A 1 9.27 30.93 -29.57
CA VAL A 1 10.35 30.03 -29.06
C VAL A 1 9.74 29.08 -28.06
N LEU A 2 10.11 27.81 -28.12
CA LEU A 2 9.55 26.76 -27.32
C LEU A 2 10.69 26.06 -26.58
N PHE A 3 10.60 25.96 -25.24
CA PHE A 3 11.45 25.11 -24.40
C PHE A 3 10.83 23.73 -24.26
N ARG A 4 11.64 22.68 -24.42
CA ARG A 4 11.19 21.29 -24.30
C ARG A 4 12.11 20.48 -23.41
N SER A 5 11.51 19.65 -22.52
CA SER A 5 12.19 18.67 -21.67
C SER A 5 11.18 17.72 -21.03
N VAL A 6 11.66 16.68 -20.35
CA VAL A 6 10.95 15.98 -19.28
C VAL A 6 11.73 16.20 -17.99
N LEU A 7 11.05 16.53 -16.91
CA LEU A 7 11.63 16.83 -15.61
C LEU A 7 10.89 16.03 -14.54
N ASP A 8 11.59 15.56 -13.56
CA ASP A 8 11.07 14.79 -12.44
C ASP A 8 11.22 15.58 -11.13
N ASP A 9 10.14 15.86 -10.39
CA ASP A 9 8.66 15.64 -10.54
C ASP A 9 7.94 16.87 -11.08
N MET A 10 8.25 18.04 -10.48
CA MET A 10 7.65 19.34 -10.78
C MET A 10 8.72 20.34 -11.18
N ASP A 11 8.35 21.25 -12.04
CA ASP A 11 9.19 22.41 -12.30
C ASP A 11 8.43 23.73 -12.31
N MET A 12 9.20 24.79 -12.07
CA MET A 12 8.85 26.16 -12.44
C MET A 12 10.01 26.70 -13.26
N THR A 13 9.75 26.98 -14.52
CA THR A 13 10.79 27.45 -15.44
C THR A 13 10.70 28.97 -15.64
N PHE A 14 11.85 29.64 -15.58
CA PHE A 14 11.99 31.10 -15.76
C PHE A 14 12.95 31.38 -16.88
N VAL A 15 12.68 32.43 -17.60
CA VAL A 15 13.61 33.04 -18.57
C VAL A 15 13.83 34.50 -18.18
N ASN A 16 15.11 34.87 -17.98
CA ASN A 16 15.49 36.21 -17.54
C ASN A 16 14.70 36.68 -16.29
N GLY A 17 14.48 35.78 -15.32
CA GLY A 17 13.73 36.03 -14.09
C GLY A 17 12.20 36.07 -14.23
N ARG A 18 11.65 35.80 -15.42
CA ARG A 18 10.20 35.77 -15.66
C ARG A 18 9.71 34.35 -15.84
N ALA A 19 8.68 33.96 -15.10
CA ALA A 19 8.10 32.62 -15.20
C ALA A 19 7.48 32.41 -16.59
N VAL A 20 7.79 31.26 -17.21
CA VAL A 20 7.30 30.89 -18.55
C VAL A 20 6.41 29.66 -18.53
N GLY A 21 6.50 28.85 -17.49
CA GLY A 21 5.65 27.67 -17.33
C GLY A 21 5.98 26.87 -16.09
N ASN A 22 5.04 25.99 -15.74
CA ASN A 22 5.20 24.95 -14.74
C ASN A 22 4.49 23.70 -15.22
N THR A 23 4.97 22.54 -14.82
CA THR A 23 4.32 21.25 -15.09
C THR A 23 4.56 20.34 -13.90
N PHE A 24 3.57 19.52 -13.62
CA PHE A 24 3.60 18.48 -12.62
C PHE A 24 3.52 17.10 -13.31
N GLY A 25 4.35 16.17 -12.90
CA GLY A 25 4.43 14.81 -13.42
C GLY A 25 5.84 14.45 -13.87
N TRP A 26 6.31 13.29 -13.44
CA TRP A 26 7.67 12.81 -13.69
C TRP A 26 7.92 12.41 -15.16
N ASP A 27 6.86 12.09 -15.92
CA ASP A 27 6.88 11.64 -17.31
C ASP A 27 6.24 12.63 -18.28
N GLU A 28 5.71 13.77 -17.79
CA GLU A 28 5.05 14.75 -18.61
C GLU A 28 6.04 15.61 -19.41
N GLU A 29 5.81 15.74 -20.71
CA GLU A 29 6.63 16.62 -21.57
C GLU A 29 6.38 18.09 -21.26
N ARG A 30 7.44 18.85 -20.97
CA ARG A 30 7.42 20.28 -20.83
C ARG A 30 7.55 20.94 -22.19
N ALA A 31 6.62 21.80 -22.52
CA ALA A 31 6.61 22.54 -23.79
C ALA A 31 6.18 23.98 -23.51
N TYR A 32 7.12 24.82 -23.06
CA TYR A 32 6.84 26.21 -22.66
C TYR A 32 7.09 27.20 -23.77
N ARG A 33 6.07 27.95 -24.15
CA ARG A 33 6.17 29.02 -25.14
C ARG A 33 6.78 30.26 -24.50
N LEU A 34 7.90 30.73 -25.06
CA LEU A 34 8.61 31.91 -24.58
C LEU A 34 8.11 33.15 -25.32
N PRO A 35 7.49 34.14 -24.65
CA PRO A 35 7.16 35.39 -25.25
C PRO A 35 8.42 36.12 -25.75
N PRO A 36 8.44 36.66 -26.97
CA PRO A 36 9.62 37.40 -27.48
C PRO A 36 10.09 38.52 -26.56
N ALA A 37 9.18 39.17 -25.85
CA ALA A 37 9.48 40.25 -24.89
C ALA A 37 10.26 39.77 -23.64
N PHE A 38 10.40 38.45 -23.43
CA PHE A 38 11.22 37.91 -22.34
C PHE A 38 12.66 37.69 -22.75
N LEU A 39 12.93 37.69 -24.06
CA LEU A 39 14.26 37.50 -24.61
C LEU A 39 14.98 38.84 -24.78
N LYS A 40 16.28 38.84 -24.64
CA LYS A 40 17.16 39.98 -24.85
C LYS A 40 18.28 39.61 -25.84
N ALA A 41 18.87 40.62 -26.47
CA ALA A 41 20.03 40.42 -27.31
C ALA A 41 21.23 39.91 -26.45
N GLY A 42 21.96 38.94 -26.96
CA GLY A 42 23.09 38.33 -26.28
C GLY A 42 22.68 37.20 -25.32
N VAL A 43 23.25 37.16 -24.13
CA VAL A 43 23.06 36.07 -23.17
C VAL A 43 21.68 36.13 -22.53
N ASN A 44 20.95 35.05 -22.64
CA ASN A 44 19.70 34.82 -21.93
C ASN A 44 19.91 33.73 -20.86
N GLU A 45 19.28 33.92 -19.73
CA GLU A 45 19.36 32.97 -18.61
C GLU A 45 18.07 32.13 -18.55
N ILE A 46 18.22 30.83 -18.43
CA ILE A 46 17.12 29.91 -18.15
C ILE A 46 17.37 29.31 -16.74
N LEU A 47 16.42 29.56 -15.85
CA LEU A 47 16.40 28.95 -14.51
C LEU A 47 15.25 27.97 -14.45
N VAL A 48 15.56 26.74 -14.06
CA VAL A 48 14.55 25.70 -13.81
C VAL A 48 14.59 25.36 -12.31
N ALA A 49 13.56 25.75 -11.59
CA ALA A 49 13.39 25.33 -10.21
C ALA A 49 12.69 23.98 -10.22
N VAL A 50 13.41 22.93 -9.86
CA VAL A 50 12.90 21.56 -9.81
C VAL A 50 12.57 21.21 -8.37
N THR A 51 11.39 20.65 -8.14
CA THR A 51 11.02 20.00 -6.88
C THR A 51 10.89 18.51 -7.14
N ASN A 52 11.76 17.74 -6.54
CA ASN A 52 11.70 16.29 -6.53
C ASN A 52 11.12 15.82 -5.20
N THR A 53 10.15 14.93 -5.22
CA THR A 53 9.47 14.40 -4.03
C THR A 53 9.79 12.93 -3.78
N PHE A 54 10.34 12.23 -4.78
CA PHE A 54 10.65 10.81 -4.67
C PHE A 54 11.78 10.43 -5.65
N ASP A 55 12.70 9.56 -5.23
CA ASP A 55 13.80 8.98 -6.01
C ASP A 55 14.71 10.04 -6.71
N ASN A 56 15.12 9.82 -7.95
CA ASN A 56 16.03 10.66 -8.70
C ASN A 56 15.30 11.82 -9.39
N GLY A 57 15.61 13.04 -9.04
CA GLY A 57 15.02 14.23 -9.66
C GLY A 57 15.91 14.86 -10.74
N GLY A 58 15.33 15.79 -11.48
CA GLY A 58 16.03 16.59 -12.48
C GLY A 58 15.58 16.31 -13.90
N PHE A 59 16.48 16.48 -14.88
CA PHE A 59 16.17 16.21 -16.28
C PHE A 59 16.11 14.70 -16.56
N ALA A 60 14.90 14.19 -16.80
CA ALA A 60 14.65 12.81 -17.17
C ALA A 60 14.71 12.57 -18.70
N SER A 61 14.73 13.63 -19.50
CA SER A 61 14.89 13.54 -20.94
C SER A 61 16.33 13.23 -21.33
N PRO A 62 16.55 12.46 -22.41
CA PRO A 62 17.85 12.45 -23.11
C PRO A 62 18.29 13.86 -23.50
N ALA A 63 19.58 14.12 -23.44
CA ALA A 63 20.16 15.47 -23.68
C ALA A 63 19.75 16.08 -25.04
N ASP A 64 19.57 15.25 -26.05
CA ASP A 64 19.13 15.67 -27.39
C ASP A 64 17.67 16.15 -27.43
N LYS A 65 16.87 15.91 -26.39
CA LYS A 65 15.50 16.41 -26.28
C LYS A 65 15.42 17.80 -25.66
N LEU A 66 16.42 18.20 -24.87
CA LEU A 66 16.46 19.53 -24.28
C LEU A 66 16.82 20.57 -25.36
N ALA A 67 15.90 21.46 -25.67
CA ALA A 67 16.11 22.44 -26.73
C ALA A 67 15.20 23.66 -26.62
N LEU A 68 15.67 24.75 -27.17
CA LEU A 68 14.81 25.83 -27.63
C LEU A 68 14.53 25.65 -29.15
N THR A 69 13.27 25.76 -29.52
CA THR A 69 12.87 25.80 -30.93
C THR A 69 12.37 27.19 -31.27
N VAL A 70 12.99 27.86 -32.24
CA VAL A 70 12.57 29.18 -32.73
C VAL A 70 11.49 28.96 -33.78
N ASP A 71 10.48 29.84 -33.79
CA ASP A 71 9.46 29.82 -34.83
C ASP A 71 10.15 30.05 -36.21
N GLY A 72 10.04 29.08 -37.10
CA GLY A 72 10.77 29.07 -38.39
C GLY A 72 11.78 27.92 -38.50
N GLY A 73 11.99 27.14 -37.41
CA GLY A 73 12.64 25.84 -37.48
C GLY A 73 14.06 25.75 -36.94
N GLU A 74 14.67 26.83 -36.51
CA GLU A 74 15.98 26.76 -35.84
C GLU A 74 15.82 26.10 -34.45
N ARG A 75 16.69 25.14 -34.16
CA ARG A 75 16.73 24.40 -32.90
C ARG A 75 18.07 24.65 -32.21
N ILE A 76 18.01 25.21 -31.01
CA ILE A 76 19.15 25.45 -30.15
C ILE A 76 19.18 24.34 -29.10
N ALA A 77 20.20 23.47 -29.13
CA ALA A 77 20.38 22.43 -28.17
C ALA A 77 20.74 23.01 -26.79
N LEU A 78 20.15 22.42 -25.73
CA LEU A 78 20.38 22.77 -24.33
C LEU A 78 20.76 21.54 -23.51
N GLY A 79 21.30 20.51 -24.14
CA GLY A 79 21.56 19.21 -23.50
C GLY A 79 22.74 19.19 -22.53
N ASP A 80 23.58 20.20 -22.53
CA ASP A 80 24.78 20.29 -21.69
C ASP A 80 24.96 21.68 -21.07
N GLY A 81 26.02 21.81 -20.26
CA GLY A 81 26.37 23.11 -19.67
C GLY A 81 25.48 23.58 -18.52
N TRP A 82 24.52 22.77 -18.08
CA TRP A 82 23.70 23.08 -16.91
C TRP A 82 24.51 23.06 -15.62
N ARG A 83 24.21 24.02 -14.75
CA ARG A 83 24.71 24.07 -13.38
C ARG A 83 23.54 23.96 -12.45
N TYR A 84 23.70 23.28 -11.32
CA TYR A 84 22.67 23.18 -10.30
C TYR A 84 23.15 23.67 -8.95
N ALA A 85 22.21 24.07 -8.12
CA ALA A 85 22.40 24.33 -6.71
C ALA A 85 21.17 23.82 -5.95
N ILE A 86 21.40 23.24 -4.80
CA ILE A 86 20.30 22.89 -3.88
C ILE A 86 19.86 24.18 -3.22
N ALA A 87 18.59 24.56 -3.42
CA ALA A 87 18.02 25.72 -2.75
C ALA A 87 17.91 25.46 -1.25
N PRO A 88 18.38 26.37 -0.37
CA PRO A 88 18.14 26.26 1.04
C PRO A 88 16.64 26.31 1.30
N LEU A 89 16.09 25.28 1.91
CA LEU A 89 14.67 25.16 2.26
C LEU A 89 14.33 26.08 3.42
N SER A 90 14.09 27.37 3.17
CA SER A 90 13.53 28.30 4.17
C SER A 90 12.00 28.18 4.27
N SER A 91 11.35 27.63 3.24
CA SER A 91 9.95 27.21 3.24
C SER A 91 9.81 26.04 2.27
N TYR A 92 9.12 25.01 2.68
CA TYR A 92 8.81 23.91 1.78
C TYR A 92 7.91 24.42 0.64
N PRO A 93 8.22 24.09 -0.63
CA PRO A 93 7.29 24.34 -1.73
C PRO A 93 5.96 23.65 -1.44
N PRO A 94 4.86 24.08 -2.05
CA PRO A 94 3.60 23.37 -1.96
C PRO A 94 3.82 21.91 -2.36
N ARG A 95 3.62 21.00 -1.41
CA ARG A 95 3.79 19.57 -1.66
C ARG A 95 2.60 19.04 -2.45
N PRO A 96 2.81 18.02 -3.29
CA PRO A 96 1.70 17.35 -3.95
C PRO A 96 0.67 16.89 -2.92
N PRO A 97 -0.62 16.88 -3.25
CA PRO A 97 -1.67 16.46 -2.31
C PRO A 97 -1.53 15.03 -1.78
N TRP A 98 -0.79 14.19 -2.49
CA TRP A 98 -0.51 12.81 -2.10
C TRP A 98 0.78 12.63 -1.28
N ASP A 99 1.65 13.63 -1.22
CA ASP A 99 2.77 13.56 -0.28
C ASP A 99 2.24 13.49 1.15
N ALA A 100 2.67 12.49 1.91
CA ALA A 100 2.29 12.28 3.31
C ALA A 100 2.50 13.54 4.18
N ASN A 101 3.39 14.42 3.75
CA ASN A 101 3.68 15.68 4.41
C ASN A 101 3.01 16.92 3.76
N ALA A 102 2.18 16.73 2.73
CA ALA A 102 1.52 17.85 2.03
C ALA A 102 0.54 18.63 2.92
N GLY A 103 0.15 18.03 4.02
CA GLY A 103 -0.71 18.64 5.03
C GLY A 103 -1.77 17.69 5.51
N ILE A 104 -1.87 17.59 6.83
CA ILE A 104 -2.89 16.77 7.48
C ILE A 104 -4.28 17.27 7.08
N GLY A 105 -5.12 16.37 6.58
CA GLY A 105 -6.51 16.65 6.25
C GLY A 105 -6.77 17.31 4.91
N LEU A 106 -5.78 17.55 4.03
CA LEU A 106 -6.01 18.15 2.72
C LEU A 106 -6.97 17.31 1.87
N MET A 107 -6.76 16.00 1.75
CA MET A 107 -7.64 15.09 1.02
C MET A 107 -9.04 15.10 1.63
N HIS A 108 -9.14 15.01 2.95
CA HIS A 108 -10.43 15.11 3.65
C HIS A 108 -11.13 16.44 3.32
N ASN A 109 -10.44 17.58 3.47
CA ASN A 109 -11.03 18.90 3.30
C ASN A 109 -11.46 19.20 1.87
N ARG A 110 -10.78 18.62 0.87
CA ARG A 110 -11.05 18.87 -0.55
C ARG A 110 -11.97 17.82 -1.20
N MET A 111 -11.95 16.58 -0.72
CA MET A 111 -12.67 15.47 -1.35
C MET A 111 -13.80 14.92 -0.48
N ILE A 112 -13.64 14.85 0.84
CA ILE A 112 -14.64 14.27 1.74
C ILE A 112 -15.56 15.33 2.32
N ALA A 113 -15.00 16.45 2.80
CA ALA A 113 -15.78 17.51 3.43
C ALA A 113 -16.82 18.15 2.49
N PRO A 114 -16.57 18.36 1.19
CA PRO A 114 -17.56 18.91 0.27
C PRO A 114 -18.76 18.00 -0.02
N LEU A 115 -18.62 16.67 0.21
CA LEU A 115 -19.71 15.71 -0.03
C LEU A 115 -20.98 15.98 0.80
N GLY A 116 -20.85 16.74 1.89
CA GLY A 116 -22.00 16.99 2.78
C GLY A 116 -22.32 15.78 3.65
N ARG A 117 -23.53 15.75 4.19
CA ARG A 117 -24.07 14.61 4.95
C ARG A 117 -25.04 13.84 4.08
N PHE A 118 -24.74 12.58 3.82
CA PHE A 118 -25.65 11.64 3.18
C PHE A 118 -25.45 10.25 3.80
N ALA A 119 -26.48 9.41 3.73
CA ALA A 119 -26.43 8.07 4.26
C ALA A 119 -25.59 7.16 3.35
N MET A 120 -24.66 6.42 3.95
CA MET A 120 -23.91 5.36 3.29
C MET A 120 -24.05 4.07 4.09
N GLU A 121 -24.19 2.94 3.40
CA GLU A 121 -24.21 1.61 4.02
C GLU A 121 -22.81 1.24 4.55
N GLY A 122 -21.77 1.58 3.80
CA GLY A 122 -20.39 1.27 4.16
C GLY A 122 -19.36 1.87 3.23
N VAL A 123 -18.10 1.62 3.58
CA VAL A 123 -16.91 2.00 2.84
C VAL A 123 -16.06 0.76 2.59
N ALA A 124 -15.53 0.63 1.39
CA ALA A 124 -14.50 -0.35 1.06
C ALA A 124 -13.13 0.35 1.00
N TRP A 125 -12.17 -0.14 1.79
CA TRP A 125 -10.83 0.42 1.88
C TRP A 125 -9.79 -0.59 1.40
N TYR A 126 -9.11 -0.25 0.31
CA TYR A 126 -8.01 -1.05 -0.23
C TYR A 126 -6.78 -0.15 -0.38
N GLN A 127 -5.87 -0.23 0.57
CA GLN A 127 -4.67 0.58 0.65
C GLN A 127 -3.73 -0.03 1.71
N GLY A 128 -2.46 0.30 1.69
CA GLY A 128 -1.47 -0.07 2.70
C GLY A 128 -0.08 -0.26 2.12
N GLU A 129 0.05 -0.38 0.81
CA GLU A 129 1.28 -0.71 0.12
C GLU A 129 2.41 0.30 0.40
N SER A 130 2.09 1.58 0.35
CA SER A 130 3.03 2.67 0.66
C SER A 130 3.17 2.96 2.17
N ASP A 131 2.37 2.32 3.01
CA ASP A 131 2.43 2.41 4.47
C ASP A 131 3.11 1.20 5.12
N VAL A 132 3.58 0.23 4.34
CA VAL A 132 4.39 -0.88 4.83
C VAL A 132 5.62 -0.32 5.56
N ASP A 133 5.90 -0.81 6.76
CA ASP A 133 6.93 -0.28 7.68
C ASP A 133 6.68 1.15 8.19
N THR A 134 5.49 1.71 7.94
CA THR A 134 5.12 3.02 8.51
C THR A 134 4.55 2.85 9.91
N PRO A 135 5.10 3.52 10.93
CA PRO A 135 4.59 3.40 12.29
C PRO A 135 3.17 3.96 12.42
N ASP A 136 2.42 3.41 13.37
CA ASP A 136 1.07 3.91 13.73
C ASP A 136 -0.03 3.70 12.67
N TYR A 137 0.13 2.79 11.70
CA TYR A 137 -0.90 2.53 10.69
C TYR A 137 -2.26 2.20 11.31
N GLU A 138 -2.30 1.30 12.29
CA GLU A 138 -3.54 0.94 12.99
C GLU A 138 -4.22 2.14 13.63
N ARG A 139 -3.48 2.99 14.33
CA ARG A 139 -4.00 4.20 14.97
C ARG A 139 -4.56 5.21 13.95
N ARG A 140 -3.88 5.38 12.81
CA ARG A 140 -4.31 6.27 11.72
C ARG A 140 -5.58 5.76 11.07
N MET A 141 -5.68 4.46 10.81
CA MET A 141 -6.89 3.82 10.27
C MET A 141 -8.07 3.95 11.22
N GLN A 142 -7.89 3.70 12.51
CA GLN A 142 -8.94 3.89 13.52
C GLN A 142 -9.43 5.33 13.58
N ALA A 143 -8.53 6.32 13.52
CA ALA A 143 -8.87 7.74 13.48
C ALA A 143 -9.67 8.10 12.21
N MET A 144 -9.27 7.59 11.05
CA MET A 144 -9.98 7.79 9.78
C MET A 144 -11.40 7.20 9.83
N ILE A 145 -11.54 5.97 10.31
CA ILE A 145 -12.84 5.28 10.47
C ILE A 145 -13.75 6.07 11.41
N ALA A 146 -13.21 6.53 12.54
CA ALA A 146 -13.97 7.36 13.48
C ALA A 146 -14.42 8.68 12.85
N GLY A 147 -13.56 9.33 12.07
CA GLY A 147 -13.89 10.54 11.32
C GLY A 147 -15.02 10.33 10.30
N TRP A 148 -14.98 9.22 9.54
CA TRP A 148 -16.05 8.88 8.60
C TRP A 148 -17.35 8.54 9.30
N ARG A 149 -17.32 7.83 10.43
CA ARG A 149 -18.52 7.56 11.23
C ARG A 149 -19.14 8.81 11.82
N ALA A 150 -18.32 9.74 12.28
CA ALA A 150 -18.82 11.03 12.76
C ALA A 150 -19.55 11.81 11.65
N ARG A 151 -19.18 11.61 10.39
CA ARG A 151 -19.75 12.32 9.25
C ARG A 151 -20.92 11.60 8.60
N PHE A 152 -20.81 10.29 8.36
CA PHE A 152 -21.75 9.51 7.56
C PHE A 152 -22.65 8.61 8.40
N GLY A 153 -22.44 8.54 9.70
CA GLY A 153 -23.26 7.77 10.65
C GLY A 153 -22.47 6.68 11.37
N GLN A 154 -22.78 6.48 12.64
CA GLN A 154 -22.08 5.55 13.52
C GLN A 154 -22.18 4.07 13.10
N GLY A 155 -23.24 3.73 12.35
CA GLY A 155 -23.42 2.38 11.80
C GLY A 155 -22.67 2.09 10.50
N LEU A 156 -21.82 3.01 10.02
CA LEU A 156 -21.05 2.84 8.78
C LEU A 156 -20.20 1.58 8.85
N LYS A 157 -20.48 0.61 7.97
CA LYS A 157 -19.65 -0.59 7.82
C LYS A 157 -18.32 -0.24 7.15
N VAL A 158 -17.24 -0.90 7.55
CA VAL A 158 -15.92 -0.69 6.94
C VAL A 158 -15.34 -2.03 6.51
N GLY A 159 -15.28 -2.23 5.19
CA GLY A 159 -14.62 -3.38 4.58
C GLY A 159 -13.15 -3.06 4.32
N ILE A 160 -12.25 -3.78 4.97
CA ILE A 160 -10.79 -3.62 4.78
C ILE A 160 -10.30 -4.74 3.90
N VAL A 161 -9.59 -4.40 2.82
CA VAL A 161 -8.89 -5.39 2.00
C VAL A 161 -7.52 -5.65 2.62
N GLN A 162 -7.27 -6.89 3.02
CA GLN A 162 -5.93 -7.32 3.42
C GLN A 162 -5.06 -7.43 2.17
N LEU A 163 -3.86 -6.85 2.21
CA LEU A 163 -2.93 -6.77 1.08
C LEU A 163 -2.66 -8.14 0.45
N ALA A 164 -2.59 -8.12 -0.87
CA ALA A 164 -2.19 -9.25 -1.69
C ALA A 164 -0.73 -9.67 -1.44
N ASN A 165 -0.35 -10.83 -1.91
CA ASN A 165 1.05 -11.24 -1.97
C ASN A 165 1.79 -10.41 -3.04
N TYR A 166 3.00 -9.96 -2.68
CA TYR A 166 3.88 -9.19 -3.56
C TYR A 166 5.33 -9.38 -3.11
N GLY A 167 6.27 -9.39 -4.03
CA GLY A 167 7.70 -9.53 -3.74
C GLY A 167 8.20 -10.97 -3.77
N GLN A 168 9.32 -11.23 -3.11
CA GLN A 168 10.01 -12.51 -3.20
C GLN A 168 9.36 -13.59 -2.30
N PRO A 169 9.30 -14.84 -2.77
CA PRO A 169 8.88 -15.95 -1.93
C PRO A 169 9.95 -16.25 -0.88
N ALA A 170 9.51 -16.67 0.29
CA ALA A 170 10.39 -17.11 1.36
C ALA A 170 10.43 -18.65 1.44
N SER A 171 11.64 -19.23 1.49
CA SER A 171 11.86 -20.68 1.70
C SER A 171 12.11 -21.04 3.16
N ALA A 172 12.23 -20.05 4.04
CA ALA A 172 12.38 -20.16 5.49
C ALA A 172 11.59 -19.03 6.16
N PRO A 173 11.23 -19.18 7.45
CA PRO A 173 10.65 -18.07 8.21
C PRO A 173 11.51 -16.81 8.11
N THR A 174 10.87 -15.68 7.90
CA THR A 174 11.57 -14.41 7.67
C THR A 174 10.84 -13.26 8.36
N ARG A 175 11.55 -12.17 8.58
CA ARG A 175 10.91 -10.90 8.87
C ARG A 175 10.24 -10.40 7.61
N SER A 176 8.97 -9.99 7.72
CA SER A 176 8.21 -9.42 6.62
C SER A 176 7.33 -8.28 7.15
N ASP A 177 7.66 -7.06 6.77
CA ASP A 177 6.87 -5.89 7.11
C ASP A 177 5.54 -5.89 6.33
N TRP A 178 5.51 -6.55 5.16
CA TRP A 178 4.30 -6.81 4.39
C TRP A 178 3.31 -7.74 5.10
N ALA A 179 3.83 -8.80 5.74
CA ALA A 179 3.01 -9.69 6.56
C ALA A 179 2.51 -8.98 7.83
N HIS A 180 3.36 -8.13 8.44
CA HIS A 180 2.97 -7.31 9.58
C HIS A 180 1.81 -6.38 9.21
N MET A 181 1.88 -5.66 8.10
CA MET A 181 0.79 -4.82 7.60
C MET A 181 -0.50 -5.62 7.39
N ARG A 182 -0.43 -6.82 6.81
CA ARG A 182 -1.60 -7.70 6.68
C ARG A 182 -2.22 -8.06 8.02
N ASP A 183 -1.41 -8.30 9.04
CA ASP A 183 -1.92 -8.59 10.38
C ASP A 183 -2.52 -7.36 11.05
N GLU A 184 -1.97 -6.16 10.86
CA GLU A 184 -2.58 -4.91 11.30
C GLU A 184 -3.96 -4.71 10.68
N GLN A 185 -4.10 -4.89 9.36
CA GLN A 185 -5.38 -4.81 8.66
C GLN A 185 -6.40 -5.82 9.20
N ARG A 186 -5.96 -7.05 9.49
CA ARG A 186 -6.80 -8.08 10.12
C ARG A 186 -7.25 -7.65 11.53
N ARG A 187 -6.34 -7.14 12.36
CA ARG A 187 -6.65 -6.69 13.73
C ARG A 187 -7.63 -5.53 13.74
N ILE A 188 -7.44 -4.55 12.87
CA ILE A 188 -8.35 -3.40 12.71
C ILE A 188 -9.77 -3.91 12.36
N ALA A 189 -9.90 -4.78 11.36
CA ALA A 189 -11.19 -5.34 10.95
C ALA A 189 -11.83 -6.20 12.05
N ALA A 190 -11.03 -6.97 12.79
CA ALA A 190 -11.51 -7.85 13.86
C ALA A 190 -11.92 -7.07 15.13
N GLY A 191 -11.28 -5.94 15.40
CA GLY A 191 -11.56 -5.09 16.56
C GLY A 191 -12.73 -4.11 16.35
N ASP A 192 -13.23 -3.99 15.13
CA ASP A 192 -14.33 -3.10 14.79
C ASP A 192 -15.66 -3.86 14.67
N PRO A 193 -16.69 -3.57 15.51
CA PRO A 193 -17.98 -4.27 15.47
C PRO A 193 -18.72 -4.18 14.13
N ALA A 194 -18.49 -3.14 13.34
CA ALA A 194 -19.05 -2.95 12.01
C ALA A 194 -17.97 -3.11 10.91
N GLY A 195 -16.80 -3.61 11.29
CA GLY A 195 -15.69 -3.91 10.38
C GLY A 195 -15.78 -5.33 9.83
N PHE A 196 -15.25 -5.52 8.62
CA PHE A 196 -15.04 -6.85 8.04
C PHE A 196 -13.80 -6.86 7.16
N LEU A 197 -13.21 -8.03 6.99
CA LEU A 197 -12.00 -8.24 6.18
C LEU A 197 -12.37 -8.90 4.85
N ALA A 198 -11.70 -8.47 3.78
CA ALA A 198 -11.65 -9.17 2.50
C ALA A 198 -10.17 -9.41 2.16
N SER A 199 -9.65 -10.62 2.35
CA SER A 199 -8.25 -10.89 2.05
C SER A 199 -8.01 -11.01 0.55
N ALA A 200 -6.94 -10.39 0.07
CA ALA A 200 -6.44 -10.54 -1.29
C ALA A 200 -5.14 -11.39 -1.35
N ILE A 201 -4.82 -12.09 -0.27
CA ILE A 201 -3.54 -12.79 -0.08
C ILE A 201 -3.21 -13.84 -1.15
N ASP A 202 -4.22 -14.38 -1.82
CA ASP A 202 -4.13 -15.46 -2.84
C ASP A 202 -4.31 -14.94 -4.27
N VAL A 203 -4.51 -13.63 -4.48
CA VAL A 203 -4.81 -13.06 -5.81
C VAL A 203 -3.75 -12.08 -6.29
N GLY A 204 -2.66 -11.91 -5.56
CA GLY A 204 -1.55 -11.04 -5.93
C GLY A 204 -0.59 -11.69 -6.94
N GLU A 205 0.32 -10.87 -7.42
CA GLU A 205 1.41 -11.26 -8.30
C GLU A 205 2.75 -10.82 -7.70
N ARG A 206 3.78 -11.65 -7.86
CA ARG A 206 5.08 -11.39 -7.23
C ARG A 206 5.78 -10.14 -7.74
N THR A 207 5.51 -9.78 -8.98
CA THR A 207 6.19 -8.71 -9.71
C THR A 207 5.30 -7.50 -9.99
N ASP A 208 4.00 -7.61 -9.71
CA ASP A 208 3.07 -6.49 -9.82
C ASP A 208 2.36 -6.28 -8.48
N ILE A 209 2.56 -5.09 -7.90
CA ILE A 209 1.93 -4.67 -6.65
C ILE A 209 0.41 -4.49 -6.79
N HIS A 210 -0.09 -4.39 -8.03
CA HIS A 210 -1.49 -4.17 -8.36
C HIS A 210 -2.16 -5.45 -8.84
N PRO A 211 -2.75 -6.29 -7.96
CA PRO A 211 -3.40 -7.53 -8.36
C PRO A 211 -4.45 -7.30 -9.45
N ALA A 212 -4.35 -8.02 -10.55
CA ALA A 212 -5.28 -7.87 -11.68
C ALA A 212 -6.70 -8.34 -11.36
N ASN A 213 -6.86 -9.34 -10.47
CA ASN A 213 -8.17 -9.93 -10.15
C ASN A 213 -8.98 -9.09 -9.14
N LYS A 214 -9.36 -7.88 -9.52
CA LYS A 214 -10.22 -6.99 -8.70
C LYS A 214 -11.65 -7.52 -8.57
N LEU A 215 -12.12 -8.34 -9.50
CA LEU A 215 -13.45 -8.95 -9.42
C LEU A 215 -13.59 -9.82 -8.18
N LEU A 216 -12.63 -10.69 -7.91
CA LEU A 216 -12.65 -11.56 -6.75
C LEU A 216 -12.57 -10.78 -5.43
N VAL A 217 -11.74 -9.73 -5.39
CA VAL A 217 -11.67 -8.81 -4.24
C VAL A 217 -13.03 -8.15 -3.99
N GLY A 218 -13.69 -7.63 -5.05
CA GLY A 218 -15.03 -7.05 -4.98
C GLY A 218 -16.10 -8.04 -4.49
N GLN A 219 -16.04 -9.29 -4.94
CA GLN A 219 -16.95 -10.36 -4.48
C GLN A 219 -16.77 -10.64 -2.97
N ARG A 220 -15.53 -10.70 -2.48
CA ARG A 220 -15.22 -10.88 -1.05
C ARG A 220 -15.71 -9.71 -0.20
N LEU A 221 -15.53 -8.48 -0.68
CA LEU A 221 -16.07 -7.28 -0.04
C LEU A 221 -17.61 -7.34 0.02
N ALA A 222 -18.27 -7.74 -1.08
CA ALA A 222 -19.72 -7.86 -1.11
C ALA A 222 -20.25 -8.94 -0.13
N LEU A 223 -19.56 -10.07 -0.01
CA LEU A 223 -19.89 -11.10 0.99
C LEU A 223 -19.74 -10.55 2.41
N GLY A 224 -18.64 -9.87 2.72
CA GLY A 224 -18.42 -9.25 4.02
C GLY A 224 -19.48 -8.20 4.36
N ALA A 225 -19.87 -7.35 3.42
CA ALA A 225 -20.94 -6.37 3.60
C ALA A 225 -22.29 -7.02 3.93
N GLN A 226 -22.55 -8.24 3.43
CA GLN A 226 -23.74 -9.06 3.73
C GLN A 226 -23.62 -9.83 5.06
N GLY A 227 -22.53 -9.65 5.82
CA GLY A 227 -22.29 -10.37 7.08
C GLY A 227 -21.71 -11.78 6.90
N LYS A 228 -21.32 -12.17 5.70
CA LYS A 228 -20.65 -13.45 5.42
C LYS A 228 -19.14 -13.26 5.61
N ALA A 229 -18.69 -13.41 6.85
CA ALA A 229 -17.28 -13.21 7.21
C ALA A 229 -16.36 -14.23 6.54
N MET A 230 -15.10 -13.82 6.33
CA MET A 230 -14.02 -14.74 5.97
C MET A 230 -13.64 -15.63 7.18
N PRO A 231 -12.97 -16.77 6.96
CA PRO A 231 -12.38 -17.55 8.04
C PRO A 231 -11.36 -16.72 8.82
N MET A 232 -11.71 -16.28 10.01
CA MET A 232 -10.87 -15.40 10.84
C MET A 232 -10.24 -16.15 11.99
N PRO A 233 -8.91 -16.11 12.18
CA PRO A 233 -8.25 -16.71 13.34
C PRO A 233 -8.65 -15.95 14.61
N VAL A 234 -8.96 -16.68 15.69
CA VAL A 234 -9.43 -16.08 16.95
C VAL A 234 -8.60 -16.45 18.16
N ALA A 235 -7.97 -17.60 18.15
CA ALA A 235 -7.13 -18.06 19.27
C ALA A 235 -6.12 -19.11 18.80
N ALA A 236 -4.96 -19.14 19.44
CA ALA A 236 -4.00 -20.22 19.38
C ALA A 236 -3.80 -20.77 20.81
N VAL A 237 -4.13 -22.04 21.04
CA VAL A 237 -4.15 -22.65 22.35
C VAL A 237 -3.23 -23.85 22.37
N ARG A 238 -2.42 -23.98 23.42
CA ARG A 238 -1.54 -25.13 23.64
C ARG A 238 -2.34 -26.37 24.05
N GLU A 239 -2.10 -27.47 23.38
CA GLU A 239 -2.69 -28.80 23.67
C GLU A 239 -1.56 -29.82 23.78
N GLY A 240 -0.98 -29.97 24.98
CA GLY A 240 0.23 -30.76 25.18
C GLY A 240 1.42 -30.17 24.41
N ASP A 241 2.01 -30.97 23.52
CA ASP A 241 3.09 -30.49 22.63
C ASP A 241 2.56 -29.79 21.38
N ALA A 242 1.29 -29.91 21.05
CA ALA A 242 0.67 -29.30 19.89
C ALA A 242 0.10 -27.91 20.19
N VAL A 243 -0.16 -27.12 19.12
CA VAL A 243 -0.90 -25.87 19.21
C VAL A 243 -2.11 -25.95 18.30
N ARG A 244 -3.30 -25.68 18.85
CA ARG A 244 -4.54 -25.59 18.10
C ARG A 244 -4.88 -24.13 17.78
N VAL A 245 -5.04 -23.81 16.50
CA VAL A 245 -5.56 -22.52 16.03
C VAL A 245 -7.05 -22.66 15.74
N ARG A 246 -7.85 -21.80 16.37
CA ARG A 246 -9.31 -21.75 16.22
C ARG A 246 -9.70 -20.62 15.31
N PHE A 247 -10.72 -20.86 14.47
CA PHE A 247 -11.25 -19.87 13.54
C PHE A 247 -12.74 -19.63 13.78
N LYS A 248 -13.22 -18.44 13.39
CA LYS A 248 -14.64 -18.10 13.27
C LYS A 248 -14.98 -17.77 11.83
N GLY A 249 -16.26 -17.83 11.44
CA GLY A 249 -16.73 -17.50 10.10
C GLY A 249 -16.38 -18.55 9.04
N VAL A 250 -16.00 -19.76 9.44
CA VAL A 250 -15.78 -20.90 8.55
C VAL A 250 -17.12 -21.49 8.13
N GLU A 251 -17.31 -21.75 6.83
CA GLU A 251 -18.45 -22.50 6.31
C GLU A 251 -17.99 -23.77 5.61
N GLY A 252 -18.58 -24.91 6.00
CA GLY A 252 -18.30 -26.21 5.41
C GLY A 252 -16.92 -26.81 5.76
N GLY A 253 -16.26 -26.28 6.79
CA GLY A 253 -14.95 -26.70 7.25
C GLY A 253 -13.78 -26.07 6.49
N LEU A 254 -12.60 -26.10 7.10
CA LEU A 254 -11.37 -25.69 6.46
C LEU A 254 -10.84 -26.77 5.52
N GLN A 255 -10.19 -26.35 4.43
CA GLN A 255 -9.65 -27.24 3.40
C GLN A 255 -8.27 -26.74 2.95
N ALA A 256 -7.33 -27.69 2.79
CA ALA A 256 -6.04 -27.42 2.15
C ALA A 256 -6.13 -27.78 0.65
N TRP A 257 -5.79 -26.86 -0.23
CA TRP A 257 -5.83 -27.06 -1.68
C TRP A 257 -4.45 -27.42 -2.23
N SER A 258 -4.41 -28.28 -3.23
CA SER A 258 -3.19 -28.66 -3.95
C SER A 258 -2.09 -29.31 -3.08
N ALA A 259 -2.37 -29.64 -1.82
CA ALA A 259 -1.50 -30.36 -0.91
C ALA A 259 -2.33 -31.12 0.13
N ALA A 260 -1.75 -32.15 0.74
CA ALA A 260 -2.41 -32.93 1.77
C ALA A 260 -2.57 -32.18 3.11
N ALA A 261 -1.85 -31.09 3.29
CA ALA A 261 -1.80 -30.31 4.53
C ALA A 261 -1.71 -28.80 4.26
N PRO A 262 -2.13 -27.96 5.22
CA PRO A 262 -1.89 -26.52 5.15
C PRO A 262 -0.40 -26.19 5.09
N ILE A 263 -0.04 -25.18 4.32
CA ILE A 263 1.33 -24.67 4.11
C ILE A 263 1.45 -23.28 4.75
N GLY A 264 2.65 -22.92 5.23
CA GLY A 264 2.98 -21.55 5.66
C GLY A 264 2.62 -21.25 7.11
N PHE A 265 2.41 -22.27 7.95
CA PHE A 265 2.35 -22.09 9.40
C PHE A 265 3.74 -22.08 10.02
N GLU A 266 3.94 -21.21 10.99
CA GLU A 266 5.16 -21.08 11.78
C GLU A 266 4.86 -21.11 13.27
N LEU A 267 5.76 -21.74 14.04
CA LEU A 267 5.83 -21.64 15.48
C LEU A 267 7.02 -20.77 15.85
N CYS A 268 6.80 -19.75 16.67
CA CYS A 268 7.83 -18.81 17.09
C CYS A 268 7.97 -18.82 18.61
N ASP A 269 9.18 -18.68 19.11
CA ASP A 269 9.45 -18.44 20.52
C ASP A 269 9.22 -16.96 20.92
N ALA A 270 9.49 -16.64 22.18
CA ALA A 270 9.34 -15.28 22.70
C ALA A 270 10.36 -14.27 22.10
N GLY A 271 11.45 -14.77 21.52
CA GLY A 271 12.50 -13.97 20.87
C GLY A 271 12.31 -13.84 19.37
N ASP A 272 11.14 -14.27 18.82
CA ASP A 272 10.84 -14.27 17.37
C ASP A 272 11.72 -15.24 16.55
N ALA A 273 12.35 -16.23 17.16
CA ALA A 273 12.93 -17.33 16.40
C ALA A 273 11.80 -18.25 15.93
N CYS A 274 11.52 -18.21 14.63
CA CYS A 274 10.42 -18.93 14.01
C CYS A 274 10.92 -20.13 13.18
N ARG A 275 10.06 -21.14 13.07
CA ARG A 275 10.27 -22.34 12.27
C ARG A 275 8.97 -22.81 11.64
N PHE A 276 9.01 -23.38 10.46
CA PHE A 276 7.82 -23.96 9.84
C PHE A 276 7.33 -25.16 10.65
N ALA A 277 6.02 -25.26 10.82
CA ALA A 277 5.35 -26.31 11.55
C ALA A 277 4.50 -27.17 10.62
N ALA A 278 4.54 -28.49 10.84
CA ALA A 278 3.59 -29.37 10.22
C ALA A 278 2.18 -29.09 10.76
N ALA A 279 1.23 -28.94 9.85
CA ALA A 279 -0.14 -28.56 10.16
C ALA A 279 -1.13 -29.59 9.60
N ARG A 280 -2.25 -29.80 10.30
CA ARG A 280 -3.40 -30.56 9.79
C ARG A 280 -4.69 -29.81 10.06
N VAL A 281 -5.63 -29.94 9.15
CA VAL A 281 -7.00 -29.43 9.34
C VAL A 281 -7.74 -30.40 10.27
N ASP A 282 -8.56 -29.82 11.17
CA ASP A 282 -9.42 -30.55 12.07
C ASP A 282 -10.76 -29.76 12.20
N GLY A 283 -11.66 -30.00 11.24
CA GLY A 283 -12.91 -29.25 11.11
C GLY A 283 -12.68 -27.75 10.83
N ASP A 284 -13.07 -26.92 11.79
CA ASP A 284 -12.89 -25.45 11.74
C ASP A 284 -11.61 -24.98 12.45
N THR A 285 -10.68 -25.90 12.70
CA THR A 285 -9.42 -25.62 13.39
C THR A 285 -8.23 -26.17 12.61
N VAL A 286 -7.05 -25.67 12.93
CA VAL A 286 -5.77 -26.21 12.45
C VAL A 286 -4.94 -26.60 13.67
N VAL A 287 -4.41 -27.83 13.64
CA VAL A 287 -3.51 -28.34 14.69
C VAL A 287 -2.09 -28.36 14.13
N LEU A 288 -1.20 -27.67 14.81
CA LEU A 288 0.23 -27.60 14.53
C LEU A 288 0.97 -28.61 15.41
N ALA A 289 1.79 -29.45 14.80
CA ALA A 289 2.62 -30.37 15.54
C ALA A 289 3.73 -29.62 16.27
N GLY A 290 3.89 -29.86 17.55
CA GLY A 290 5.04 -29.39 18.30
C GLY A 290 6.29 -30.21 18.00
N ASP A 291 7.43 -29.67 18.40
CA ASP A 291 8.76 -30.27 18.22
C ASP A 291 9.59 -30.23 19.52
N GLY A 292 8.91 -30.04 20.67
CA GLY A 292 9.52 -29.92 21.98
C GLY A 292 10.21 -28.60 22.27
N GLN A 293 10.23 -27.63 21.29
CA GLN A 293 10.80 -26.32 21.51
C GLN A 293 9.75 -25.34 22.06
N ALA A 294 10.22 -24.27 22.71
CA ALA A 294 9.33 -23.23 23.22
C ALA A 294 8.52 -22.58 22.10
N VAL A 295 7.24 -22.33 22.37
CA VAL A 295 6.33 -21.66 21.46
C VAL A 295 5.60 -20.55 22.22
N ALA A 296 5.70 -19.31 21.74
CA ALA A 296 4.99 -18.16 22.25
C ALA A 296 3.96 -17.62 21.25
N LYS A 297 4.19 -17.84 19.96
CA LYS A 297 3.35 -17.32 18.89
C LYS A 297 3.17 -18.33 17.76
N VAL A 298 2.06 -18.18 17.05
CA VAL A 298 1.78 -18.83 15.76
C VAL A 298 1.68 -17.76 14.70
N ARG A 299 2.33 -17.97 13.56
CA ARG A 299 2.16 -17.19 12.34
C ARG A 299 1.59 -18.06 11.22
N TYR A 300 0.84 -17.43 10.31
CA TYR A 300 0.40 -18.05 9.07
C TYR A 300 0.61 -17.09 7.91
N ALA A 301 1.17 -17.59 6.82
CA ALA A 301 1.45 -16.80 5.62
C ALA A 301 2.33 -15.56 5.91
N TRP A 302 3.35 -15.73 6.76
CA TRP A 302 4.22 -14.67 7.24
C TRP A 302 5.43 -14.45 6.32
N ALA A 303 5.17 -13.92 5.13
CA ALA A 303 6.17 -13.55 4.13
C ALA A 303 5.58 -12.48 3.21
N ASP A 304 6.41 -11.81 2.41
CA ASP A 304 5.95 -10.83 1.43
C ASP A 304 5.07 -11.51 0.37
N SER A 305 5.53 -12.62 -0.19
CA SER A 305 4.79 -13.44 -1.15
C SER A 305 4.69 -14.89 -0.66
N PRO A 306 3.80 -15.17 0.33
CA PRO A 306 3.64 -16.50 0.88
C PRO A 306 2.95 -17.46 -0.08
N VAL A 307 3.25 -18.75 0.04
CA VAL A 307 2.41 -19.80 -0.54
C VAL A 307 1.24 -20.05 0.42
N VAL A 308 0.02 -19.84 -0.07
CA VAL A 308 -1.21 -20.02 0.69
C VAL A 308 -2.09 -21.08 0.03
N ASN A 309 -2.61 -22.02 0.82
CA ASN A 309 -3.46 -23.10 0.31
C ASN A 309 -4.63 -23.43 1.25
N LEU A 310 -4.88 -22.62 2.26
CA LEU A 310 -5.93 -22.87 3.26
C LEU A 310 -7.11 -21.94 3.02
N SER A 311 -8.30 -22.53 2.83
CA SER A 311 -9.56 -21.80 2.70
C SER A 311 -10.71 -22.59 3.31
N ASP A 312 -11.91 -22.01 3.38
CA ASP A 312 -13.13 -22.77 3.68
C ASP A 312 -13.78 -23.34 2.39
N ALA A 313 -14.91 -24.01 2.55
CA ALA A 313 -15.63 -24.63 1.42
C ALA A 313 -16.18 -23.60 0.41
N ARG A 314 -16.25 -22.32 0.75
CA ARG A 314 -16.60 -21.21 -0.18
C ARG A 314 -15.41 -20.73 -1.00
N ALA A 315 -14.25 -21.35 -0.85
CA ALA A 315 -12.96 -20.88 -1.39
C ALA A 315 -12.55 -19.47 -0.87
N LEU A 316 -13.00 -19.10 0.33
CA LEU A 316 -12.52 -17.89 1.00
C LEU A 316 -11.21 -18.22 1.74
N PRO A 317 -10.09 -17.56 1.41
CA PRO A 317 -8.80 -17.89 2.00
C PRO A 317 -8.75 -17.48 3.48
N VAL A 318 -7.99 -18.23 4.26
CA VAL A 318 -7.56 -17.79 5.58
C VAL A 318 -6.58 -16.62 5.41
N PRO A 319 -6.83 -15.46 6.05
CA PRO A 319 -5.92 -14.32 5.97
C PRO A 319 -4.59 -14.60 6.67
N GLY A 320 -3.53 -13.87 6.29
CA GLY A 320 -2.27 -13.88 7.03
C GLY A 320 -2.43 -13.31 8.44
N PHE A 321 -1.76 -13.90 9.43
CA PHE A 321 -1.90 -13.50 10.83
C PHE A 321 -0.72 -13.90 11.71
N GLU A 322 -0.61 -13.21 12.86
CA GLU A 322 0.14 -13.62 14.05
C GLU A 322 -0.82 -13.70 15.25
N LEU A 323 -0.72 -14.76 16.05
CA LEU A 323 -1.44 -14.91 17.31
C LEU A 323 -0.50 -15.36 18.43
N ALA A 324 -0.66 -14.78 19.63
CA ALA A 324 -0.03 -15.32 20.82
C ALA A 324 -0.62 -16.69 21.17
N VAL A 325 0.22 -17.62 21.62
CA VAL A 325 -0.21 -18.91 22.14
C VAL A 325 -0.52 -18.75 23.63
N THR A 326 -1.72 -19.20 24.00
CA THR A 326 -2.15 -19.25 25.41
C THR A 326 -2.19 -20.67 25.89
N ASP A 327 -1.96 -20.88 27.17
CA ASP A 327 -2.20 -22.16 27.82
C ASP A 327 -3.70 -22.37 28.05
N ASN A 328 -4.12 -23.64 28.12
CA ASN A 328 -5.53 -24.01 28.27
C ASN A 328 -6.01 -23.78 29.70
#